data_ce585116f3bf1695aba4b147996b728f
#
_entry.id   ce585116f3bf1695aba4b147996b728f
#
_cell.length_a   1.000
_cell.length_b   1.000
_cell.length_c   1.000
_cell.angle_alpha   90.00
_cell.angle_beta   90.00
_cell.angle_gamma   90.00
#
_symmetry.space_group_name_H-M   'P 1'
#
loop_
_entity.id
_entity.type
_entity.pdbx_description
1 polymer ?
#
loop_
_entity_poly.entity_id
_entity_poly.type
_entity_poly.pdbx_seq_one_letter_code
_entity_poly.pdbx_strand_id
1 'polypeptide(L)'
;MERLFGFSLSTRALQQNAAEDSKSVEAYYAQKPPPCPVSEAEILVIQADGKGVPMVLEEDEVAEAQVRLGKGQKRGHKKEAIVTTIYTTTTAPRTPDEVIASFFKDDQSKKRHKKDARPKNKYVWATLDGKDVALSRLSTQVALREGEHVLHRVALCDGCEALQSRIVLQFQNFILILDFVHANEYLWDVANSLLGEASEQRLEWVKSRTLQILSGQTEQVIAEFRQRGLLKTKKRKWPKENNSTKQPTTSNVTCPTWITKLISPLAIQSRPVQLKALAVIL
;
A
#
# COMPACT_ATOMS: atom_id res chain seq x y z
N MET A 1 -3.13 -28.98 1.12
CA MET A 1 -4.44 -29.39 0.54
C MET A 1 -4.79 -30.81 0.90
N GLU A 2 -3.89 -31.76 0.72
CA GLU A 2 -4.11 -33.17 1.05
C GLU A 2 -4.60 -33.41 2.49
N ARG A 3 -4.06 -32.69 3.47
CA ARG A 3 -4.49 -32.76 4.88
C ARG A 3 -5.92 -32.26 5.14
N LEU A 4 -6.48 -31.44 4.27
CA LEU A 4 -7.82 -30.87 4.44
C LEU A 4 -8.87 -31.61 3.64
N PHE A 5 -8.53 -32.13 2.47
CA PHE A 5 -9.49 -32.70 1.52
C PHE A 5 -9.23 -34.15 1.16
N GLY A 6 -8.14 -34.76 1.65
CA GLY A 6 -7.80 -36.17 1.41
C GLY A 6 -7.37 -36.48 -0.01
N PHE A 7 -7.10 -35.48 -0.87
CA PHE A 7 -6.62 -35.66 -2.23
C PHE A 7 -5.53 -34.64 -2.59
N SER A 8 -4.68 -35.04 -3.54
CA SER A 8 -3.59 -34.21 -4.05
C SER A 8 -3.99 -33.65 -5.42
N LEU A 9 -3.83 -32.31 -5.58
CA LEU A 9 -4.00 -31.65 -6.87
C LEU A 9 -2.64 -31.23 -7.44
N SER A 10 -2.43 -31.47 -8.73
CA SER A 10 -1.26 -30.98 -9.44
C SER A 10 -1.31 -29.45 -9.57
N THR A 11 -0.14 -28.81 -9.62
CA THR A 11 -0.03 -27.36 -9.87
C THR A 11 -0.75 -26.95 -11.16
N ARG A 12 -0.67 -27.80 -12.20
CA ARG A 12 -1.35 -27.56 -13.48
C ARG A 12 -2.87 -27.56 -13.33
N ALA A 13 -3.43 -28.50 -12.56
CA ALA A 13 -4.86 -28.55 -12.31
C ALA A 13 -5.34 -27.32 -11.54
N LEU A 14 -4.56 -26.85 -10.56
CA LEU A 14 -4.86 -25.61 -9.83
C LEU A 14 -4.83 -24.38 -10.75
N GLN A 15 -3.86 -24.30 -11.65
CA GLN A 15 -3.77 -23.20 -12.62
C GLN A 15 -4.94 -23.21 -13.61
N GLN A 16 -5.32 -24.38 -14.12
CA GLN A 16 -6.46 -24.53 -15.02
C GLN A 16 -7.77 -24.14 -14.35
N ASN A 17 -8.01 -24.60 -13.13
CA ASN A 17 -9.20 -24.23 -12.36
C ASN A 17 -9.25 -22.72 -12.08
N ALA A 18 -8.12 -22.11 -11.68
CA ALA A 18 -8.05 -20.67 -11.45
C ALA A 18 -8.31 -19.86 -12.74
N ALA A 19 -7.82 -20.33 -13.90
CA ALA A 19 -8.07 -19.70 -15.19
C ALA A 19 -9.55 -19.84 -15.61
N GLU A 20 -10.18 -20.98 -15.34
CA GLU A 20 -11.61 -21.19 -15.61
C GLU A 20 -12.48 -20.32 -14.70
N ASP A 21 -12.22 -20.31 -13.41
CA ASP A 21 -12.95 -19.48 -12.44
C ASP A 21 -12.83 -17.98 -12.78
N SER A 22 -11.68 -17.54 -13.29
CA SER A 22 -11.45 -16.14 -13.64
C SER A 22 -12.38 -15.63 -14.75
N LYS A 23 -12.87 -16.49 -15.64
CA LYS A 23 -13.78 -16.12 -16.73
C LYS A 23 -15.13 -15.60 -16.23
N SER A 24 -15.55 -16.02 -15.04
CA SER A 24 -16.85 -15.65 -14.45
C SER A 24 -16.77 -14.42 -13.55
N VAL A 25 -15.58 -13.91 -13.23
CA VAL A 25 -15.37 -12.82 -12.26
C VAL A 25 -16.11 -11.53 -12.66
N GLU A 26 -15.99 -11.12 -13.92
CA GLU A 26 -16.67 -9.90 -14.41
C GLU A 26 -18.19 -10.04 -14.34
N ALA A 27 -18.73 -11.16 -14.79
CA ALA A 27 -20.17 -11.43 -14.74
C ALA A 27 -20.68 -11.48 -13.29
N TYR A 28 -19.91 -12.06 -12.39
CA TYR A 28 -20.24 -12.10 -10.96
C TYR A 28 -20.37 -10.69 -10.38
N TYR A 29 -19.40 -9.82 -10.61
CA TYR A 29 -19.43 -8.47 -10.07
C TYR A 29 -20.48 -7.59 -10.76
N ALA A 30 -20.75 -7.79 -12.04
CA ALA A 30 -21.81 -7.07 -12.75
C ALA A 30 -23.22 -7.40 -12.22
N GLN A 31 -23.43 -8.65 -11.77
CA GLN A 31 -24.73 -9.09 -11.23
C GLN A 31 -24.86 -8.89 -9.72
N LYS A 32 -23.74 -8.65 -9.03
CA LYS A 32 -23.74 -8.49 -7.57
C LYS A 32 -24.42 -7.20 -7.17
N PRO A 33 -25.54 -7.25 -6.42
CA PRO A 33 -26.22 -6.05 -5.98
C PRO A 33 -25.34 -5.24 -5.01
N PRO A 34 -25.50 -3.91 -4.96
CA PRO A 34 -24.83 -3.11 -3.95
C PRO A 34 -25.31 -3.55 -2.54
N PRO A 35 -24.44 -3.43 -1.52
CA PRO A 35 -24.83 -3.73 -0.16
C PRO A 35 -26.00 -2.87 0.30
N CYS A 36 -26.89 -3.44 1.13
CA CYS A 36 -27.95 -2.68 1.75
C CYS A 36 -27.35 -1.63 2.72
N PRO A 37 -27.77 -0.35 2.67
CA PRO A 37 -27.25 0.70 3.56
C PRO A 37 -27.26 0.35 5.05
N VAL A 38 -28.25 -0.40 5.51
CA VAL A 38 -28.35 -0.86 6.92
C VAL A 38 -27.20 -1.82 7.29
N SER A 39 -26.63 -2.53 6.33
CA SER A 39 -25.49 -3.43 6.55
C SER A 39 -24.12 -2.72 6.47
N GLU A 40 -24.12 -1.46 6.08
CA GLU A 40 -22.92 -0.63 5.96
C GLU A 40 -22.56 0.03 7.31
N ALA A 41 -21.41 0.67 7.34
CA ALA A 41 -20.93 1.44 8.48
C ALA A 41 -20.64 2.89 8.06
N GLU A 42 -20.34 3.75 9.02
CA GLU A 42 -20.22 5.18 8.81
C GLU A 42 -18.97 5.65 8.06
N ILE A 43 -17.94 4.80 7.94
CA ILE A 43 -16.70 5.15 7.23
C ILE A 43 -16.61 4.33 5.95
N LEU A 44 -16.68 4.99 4.79
CA LEU A 44 -16.40 4.37 3.49
C LEU A 44 -14.91 4.46 3.19
N VAL A 45 -14.29 3.31 2.99
CA VAL A 45 -12.85 3.20 2.73
C VAL A 45 -12.63 2.65 1.33
N ILE A 46 -11.79 3.32 0.56
CA ILE A 46 -11.25 2.83 -0.70
C ILE A 46 -9.74 2.64 -0.57
N GLN A 47 -9.22 1.64 -1.27
CA GLN A 47 -7.77 1.39 -1.35
C GLN A 47 -7.39 1.10 -2.80
N ALA A 48 -6.19 1.53 -3.19
CA ALA A 48 -5.59 1.17 -4.47
C ALA A 48 -4.09 0.90 -4.29
N ASP A 49 -3.63 -0.19 -4.88
CA ASP A 49 -2.23 -0.62 -4.86
C ASP A 49 -1.83 -1.21 -6.22
N GLY A 50 -0.57 -1.06 -6.60
CA GLY A 50 0.01 -1.57 -7.83
C GLY A 50 0.98 -2.72 -7.58
N LYS A 51 0.69 -3.90 -8.13
CA LYS A 51 1.56 -5.08 -7.98
C LYS A 51 2.13 -5.52 -9.34
N GLY A 52 3.45 -5.64 -9.41
CA GLY A 52 4.11 -6.25 -10.58
C GLY A 52 3.88 -7.76 -10.60
N VAL A 53 3.08 -8.25 -11.57
CA VAL A 53 2.77 -9.66 -11.76
C VAL A 53 3.61 -10.21 -12.91
N PRO A 54 4.39 -11.29 -12.70
CA PRO A 54 5.10 -11.95 -13.79
C PRO A 54 4.08 -12.59 -14.74
N MET A 55 4.22 -12.31 -16.04
CA MET A 55 3.37 -12.88 -17.07
C MET A 55 3.96 -14.20 -17.58
N VAL A 56 3.09 -15.11 -17.98
CA VAL A 56 3.48 -16.27 -18.78
C VAL A 56 3.82 -15.74 -20.19
N LEU A 57 4.96 -16.14 -20.69
CA LEU A 57 5.42 -15.73 -22.03
C LEU A 57 4.80 -16.63 -23.09
N GLU A 58 4.45 -16.07 -24.22
CA GLU A 58 4.13 -16.83 -25.42
C GLU A 58 5.40 -17.52 -25.96
N GLU A 59 5.24 -18.56 -26.80
CA GLU A 59 6.37 -19.40 -27.24
C GLU A 59 7.46 -18.62 -27.96
N ASP A 60 7.10 -17.61 -28.76
CA ASP A 60 8.00 -16.69 -29.47
C ASP A 60 8.76 -15.77 -28.50
N GLU A 61 8.10 -15.26 -27.44
CA GLU A 61 8.71 -14.46 -26.39
C GLU A 61 9.69 -15.27 -25.52
N VAL A 62 9.47 -16.58 -25.36
CA VAL A 62 10.35 -17.48 -24.60
C VAL A 62 11.72 -17.58 -25.27
N ALA A 63 11.78 -17.58 -26.60
CA ALA A 63 13.03 -17.65 -27.33
C ALA A 63 13.92 -16.41 -27.07
N GLU A 64 13.35 -15.22 -27.01
CA GLU A 64 14.05 -13.97 -26.64
C GLU A 64 14.44 -13.93 -25.16
N ALA A 65 13.63 -14.51 -24.29
CA ALA A 65 13.87 -14.55 -22.85
C ALA A 65 15.01 -15.49 -22.43
N GLN A 66 15.45 -16.41 -23.31
CA GLN A 66 16.59 -17.30 -23.06
C GLN A 66 17.95 -16.60 -23.17
N VAL A 67 17.99 -15.36 -23.67
CA VAL A 67 19.21 -14.55 -23.70
C VAL A 67 19.69 -14.32 -22.27
N ARG A 68 20.97 -14.65 -22.02
CA ARG A 68 21.60 -14.51 -20.71
C ARG A 68 21.63 -13.04 -20.30
N LEU A 69 20.83 -12.67 -19.31
CA LEU A 69 20.79 -11.30 -18.80
C LEU A 69 22.11 -10.95 -18.10
N GLY A 70 22.64 -9.76 -18.38
CA GLY A 70 23.78 -9.19 -17.67
C GLY A 70 23.45 -8.91 -16.20
N LYS A 71 24.50 -8.77 -15.35
CA LYS A 71 24.35 -8.47 -13.93
C LYS A 71 23.57 -7.16 -13.75
N GLY A 72 22.39 -7.25 -13.09
CA GLY A 72 21.52 -6.09 -12.83
C GLY A 72 20.37 -5.88 -13.82
N GLN A 73 20.31 -6.63 -14.92
CA GLN A 73 19.16 -6.60 -15.81
C GLN A 73 18.02 -7.43 -15.21
N LYS A 74 16.82 -6.84 -15.16
CA LYS A 74 15.58 -7.54 -14.75
C LYS A 74 14.87 -8.05 -16.00
N ARG A 75 14.36 -9.28 -15.95
CA ARG A 75 13.49 -9.80 -17.01
C ARG A 75 12.24 -8.92 -17.09
N GLY A 76 11.99 -8.32 -18.25
CA GLY A 76 10.96 -7.29 -18.47
C GLY A 76 9.50 -7.79 -18.52
N HIS A 77 9.22 -9.03 -18.10
CA HIS A 77 7.92 -9.68 -18.29
C HIS A 77 6.99 -9.54 -17.08
N LYS A 78 6.96 -8.34 -16.50
CA LYS A 78 5.97 -8.03 -15.46
C LYS A 78 5.00 -6.98 -15.96
N LYS A 79 3.71 -7.28 -15.92
CA LYS A 79 2.66 -6.26 -16.06
C LYS A 79 2.23 -5.78 -14.67
N GLU A 80 1.88 -4.50 -14.57
CA GLU A 80 1.36 -3.94 -13.34
C GLU A 80 -0.12 -4.29 -13.23
N ALA A 81 -0.47 -5.10 -12.23
CA ALA A 81 -1.87 -5.31 -11.84
C ALA A 81 -2.24 -4.25 -10.81
N ILE A 82 -3.34 -3.54 -11.05
CA ILE A 82 -3.90 -2.60 -10.08
C ILE A 82 -4.98 -3.30 -9.30
N VAL A 83 -4.78 -3.39 -7.98
CA VAL A 83 -5.74 -3.95 -7.03
C VAL A 83 -6.48 -2.80 -6.36
N THR A 84 -7.81 -2.84 -6.42
CA THR A 84 -8.66 -1.87 -5.74
C THR A 84 -9.55 -2.58 -4.74
N THR A 85 -9.81 -1.91 -3.62
CA THR A 85 -10.68 -2.42 -2.56
C THR A 85 -11.64 -1.32 -2.11
N ILE A 86 -12.88 -1.71 -1.80
CA ILE A 86 -13.87 -0.86 -1.17
C ILE A 86 -14.57 -1.62 -0.05
N TYR A 87 -14.75 -0.97 1.11
CA TYR A 87 -15.46 -1.52 2.26
C TYR A 87 -15.95 -0.39 3.17
N THR A 88 -16.84 -0.70 4.09
CA THR A 88 -17.16 0.22 5.19
C THR A 88 -16.66 -0.32 6.51
N THR A 89 -16.42 0.57 7.46
CA THR A 89 -15.99 0.23 8.82
C THR A 89 -16.51 1.25 9.83
N THR A 90 -16.51 0.86 11.08
CA THR A 90 -16.83 1.75 12.21
C THR A 90 -15.55 2.38 12.76
N THR A 91 -15.72 3.48 13.48
CA THR A 91 -14.61 4.11 14.20
C THR A 91 -14.08 3.18 15.33
N ALA A 92 -12.77 3.03 15.38
CA ALA A 92 -12.07 2.31 16.45
C ALA A 92 -10.89 3.16 16.96
N PRO A 93 -11.16 4.18 17.81
CA PRO A 93 -10.11 5.07 18.31
C PRO A 93 -9.07 4.29 19.09
N ARG A 94 -7.79 4.49 18.72
CA ARG A 94 -6.63 3.92 19.41
C ARG A 94 -5.65 5.03 19.79
N THR A 95 -4.94 4.83 20.87
CA THR A 95 -3.79 5.68 21.20
C THR A 95 -2.57 5.30 20.33
N PRO A 96 -1.63 6.23 20.09
CA PRO A 96 -0.39 5.92 19.40
C PRO A 96 0.35 4.72 20.01
N ASP A 97 0.38 4.62 21.35
CA ASP A 97 1.03 3.52 22.07
C ASP A 97 0.34 2.18 21.81
N GLU A 98 -1.00 2.14 21.76
CA GLU A 98 -1.76 0.92 21.42
C GLU A 98 -1.47 0.45 19.99
N VAL A 99 -1.33 1.39 19.05
CA VAL A 99 -0.95 1.06 17.65
C VAL A 99 0.45 0.47 17.62
N ILE A 100 1.43 1.10 18.30
CA ILE A 100 2.81 0.60 18.39
C ILE A 100 2.84 -0.79 19.00
N ALA A 101 2.17 -1.01 20.13
CA ALA A 101 2.14 -2.31 20.82
C ALA A 101 1.55 -3.42 19.93
N SER A 102 0.48 -3.10 19.17
CA SER A 102 -0.13 -4.07 18.26
C SER A 102 0.73 -4.36 17.03
N PHE A 103 1.39 -3.35 16.48
CA PHE A 103 2.16 -3.45 15.23
C PHE A 103 3.49 -4.18 15.43
N PHE A 104 4.22 -3.86 16.50
CA PHE A 104 5.52 -4.45 16.78
C PHE A 104 5.46 -5.72 17.65
N LYS A 105 4.26 -6.24 17.94
CA LYS A 105 4.02 -7.49 18.68
C LYS A 105 4.87 -7.64 19.92
N ASP A 106 4.82 -6.68 20.82
CA ASP A 106 5.40 -6.86 22.14
C ASP A 106 4.64 -7.98 22.88
N ASP A 107 5.34 -9.05 23.23
CA ASP A 107 4.78 -10.27 23.84
C ASP A 107 4.00 -10.02 25.13
N GLN A 108 4.14 -8.85 25.73
CA GLN A 108 3.41 -8.44 26.94
C GLN A 108 1.98 -7.96 26.68
N SER A 109 1.58 -7.71 25.44
CA SER A 109 0.26 -7.18 25.10
C SER A 109 -0.75 -8.25 24.68
N LYS A 110 -0.77 -9.41 25.34
CA LYS A 110 -1.82 -10.46 25.17
C LYS A 110 -3.22 -10.02 25.63
N LYS A 111 -3.43 -8.77 26.01
CA LYS A 111 -4.77 -8.22 26.18
C LYS A 111 -5.42 -8.12 24.80
N ARG A 112 -6.35 -9.06 24.53
CA ARG A 112 -7.25 -8.99 23.38
C ARG A 112 -7.83 -7.58 23.34
N HIS A 113 -7.35 -6.76 22.39
CA HIS A 113 -7.96 -5.47 22.13
C HIS A 113 -9.46 -5.69 21.85
N LYS A 114 -10.31 -4.80 22.36
CA LYS A 114 -11.73 -4.72 22.04
C LYS A 114 -11.89 -4.93 20.54
N LYS A 115 -12.94 -5.68 20.16
CA LYS A 115 -13.27 -6.04 18.77
C LYS A 115 -12.82 -4.96 17.80
N ASP A 116 -11.74 -5.25 17.08
CA ASP A 116 -11.27 -4.37 16.00
C ASP A 116 -12.43 -4.12 15.05
N ALA A 117 -12.56 -2.89 14.59
CA ALA A 117 -13.55 -2.54 13.59
C ALA A 117 -13.26 -3.39 12.34
N ARG A 118 -14.14 -4.36 12.08
CA ARG A 118 -13.96 -5.26 10.94
C ARG A 118 -14.52 -4.62 9.69
N PRO A 119 -13.82 -4.73 8.53
CA PRO A 119 -14.39 -4.33 7.26
C PRO A 119 -15.72 -5.03 6.98
N LYS A 120 -16.74 -4.25 6.65
CA LYS A 120 -18.05 -4.74 6.20
C LYS A 120 -18.16 -4.62 4.69
N ASN A 121 -18.79 -5.60 4.07
CA ASN A 121 -19.07 -5.61 2.62
C ASN A 121 -17.84 -5.32 1.76
N LYS A 122 -16.74 -5.97 2.07
CA LYS A 122 -15.47 -5.78 1.35
C LYS A 122 -15.55 -6.34 -0.05
N TYR A 123 -15.28 -5.49 -1.07
CA TYR A 123 -15.12 -5.87 -2.47
C TYR A 123 -13.68 -5.61 -2.88
N VAL A 124 -13.12 -6.51 -3.68
CA VAL A 124 -11.75 -6.45 -4.18
C VAL A 124 -11.75 -6.75 -5.66
N TRP A 125 -11.11 -5.89 -6.45
CA TRP A 125 -10.87 -6.13 -7.87
C TRP A 125 -9.39 -6.01 -8.18
N ALA A 126 -8.97 -6.72 -9.21
CA ALA A 126 -7.67 -6.54 -9.82
C ALA A 126 -7.84 -6.45 -11.35
N THR A 127 -7.03 -5.60 -11.98
CA THR A 127 -7.00 -5.50 -13.45
C THR A 127 -5.60 -5.23 -13.95
N LEU A 128 -5.30 -5.70 -15.15
CA LEU A 128 -4.08 -5.39 -15.90
C LEU A 128 -4.26 -4.20 -16.88
N ASP A 129 -5.49 -3.67 -16.99
CA ASP A 129 -5.86 -2.61 -17.94
C ASP A 129 -5.43 -1.20 -17.48
N GLY A 130 -4.67 -1.14 -16.39
CA GLY A 130 -4.08 0.09 -15.89
C GLY A 130 -4.91 0.82 -14.84
N LYS A 131 -4.33 1.92 -14.35
CA LYS A 131 -4.83 2.68 -13.20
C LYS A 131 -6.17 3.37 -13.46
N ASP A 132 -6.36 3.87 -14.66
CA ASP A 132 -7.57 4.64 -15.01
C ASP A 132 -8.80 3.72 -15.06
N VAL A 133 -8.67 2.51 -15.63
CA VAL A 133 -9.74 1.49 -15.65
C VAL A 133 -10.06 1.02 -14.24
N ALA A 134 -9.03 0.72 -13.43
CA ALA A 134 -9.21 0.29 -12.06
C ALA A 134 -9.97 1.33 -11.21
N LEU A 135 -9.57 2.61 -11.30
CA LEU A 135 -10.20 3.69 -10.54
C LEU A 135 -11.59 4.05 -11.07
N SER A 136 -11.85 3.93 -12.37
CA SER A 136 -13.20 4.11 -12.95
C SER A 136 -14.17 3.08 -12.38
N ARG A 137 -13.78 1.78 -12.31
CA ARG A 137 -14.60 0.75 -11.64
C ARG A 137 -14.83 1.06 -10.16
N LEU A 138 -13.78 1.49 -9.47
CA LEU A 138 -13.87 1.87 -8.07
C LEU A 138 -14.84 3.03 -7.86
N SER A 139 -14.81 4.04 -8.74
CA SER A 139 -15.74 5.19 -8.72
C SER A 139 -17.19 4.75 -8.88
N THR A 140 -17.47 3.83 -9.81
CA THR A 140 -18.81 3.25 -9.96
C THR A 140 -19.28 2.57 -8.67
N GLN A 141 -18.40 1.83 -8.01
CA GLN A 141 -18.73 1.17 -6.74
C GLN A 141 -18.92 2.15 -5.58
N VAL A 142 -18.17 3.23 -5.55
CA VAL A 142 -18.37 4.33 -4.60
C VAL A 142 -19.76 4.93 -4.80
N ALA A 143 -20.14 5.28 -6.04
CA ALA A 143 -21.42 5.87 -6.35
C ALA A 143 -22.61 4.97 -5.93
N LEU A 144 -22.47 3.65 -6.06
CA LEU A 144 -23.50 2.68 -5.65
C LEU A 144 -23.65 2.55 -4.13
N ARG A 145 -22.66 2.98 -3.36
CA ARG A 145 -22.59 2.84 -1.89
C ARG A 145 -22.71 4.16 -1.14
N GLU A 146 -22.76 5.28 -1.88
CA GLU A 146 -23.00 6.59 -1.30
C GLU A 146 -24.41 6.69 -0.70
N GLY A 147 -24.53 7.39 0.42
CA GLY A 147 -25.79 7.63 1.08
C GLY A 147 -25.60 8.35 2.43
N GLU A 148 -26.70 8.66 3.10
CA GLU A 148 -26.70 9.38 4.40
C GLU A 148 -25.96 8.62 5.52
N HIS A 149 -25.82 7.31 5.40
CA HIS A 149 -25.08 6.47 6.35
C HIS A 149 -23.57 6.67 6.27
N VAL A 150 -23.03 7.22 5.17
CA VAL A 150 -21.59 7.47 4.98
C VAL A 150 -21.23 8.83 5.54
N LEU A 151 -20.68 8.87 6.73
CA LEU A 151 -20.25 10.11 7.39
C LEU A 151 -18.83 10.52 7.00
N HIS A 152 -17.95 9.55 6.78
CA HIS A 152 -16.54 9.77 6.46
C HIS A 152 -16.10 8.97 5.25
N ARG A 153 -15.20 9.56 4.44
CA ARG A 153 -14.66 8.96 3.22
C ARG A 153 -13.14 8.99 3.27
N VAL A 154 -12.54 7.82 3.15
CA VAL A 154 -11.10 7.66 3.30
C VAL A 154 -10.54 6.87 2.12
N ALA A 155 -9.47 7.38 1.53
CA ALA A 155 -8.69 6.70 0.50
C ALA A 155 -7.33 6.31 1.07
N LEU A 156 -7.02 5.02 1.07
CA LEU A 156 -5.71 4.50 1.44
C LEU A 156 -4.91 4.20 0.17
N CYS A 157 -3.69 4.68 0.11
CA CYS A 157 -2.79 4.43 -1.01
C CYS A 157 -1.35 4.34 -0.51
N ASP A 158 -0.53 3.58 -1.23
CA ASP A 158 0.92 3.57 -1.05
C ASP A 158 1.58 4.90 -1.50
N GLY A 159 2.92 4.95 -1.49
CA GLY A 159 3.69 6.10 -1.94
C GLY A 159 3.66 6.35 -3.47
N CYS A 160 2.87 5.61 -4.25
CA CYS A 160 2.81 5.74 -5.71
C CYS A 160 2.16 7.07 -6.13
N GLU A 161 2.98 8.02 -6.58
CA GLU A 161 2.53 9.35 -7.02
C GLU A 161 1.44 9.29 -8.09
N ALA A 162 1.57 8.34 -9.02
CA ALA A 162 0.64 8.20 -10.12
C ALA A 162 -0.75 7.74 -9.68
N LEU A 163 -0.86 6.91 -8.61
CA LEU A 163 -2.13 6.53 -8.00
C LEU A 163 -2.68 7.67 -7.15
N GLN A 164 -1.86 8.27 -6.28
CA GLN A 164 -2.29 9.35 -5.40
C GLN A 164 -2.88 10.54 -6.18
N SER A 165 -2.20 10.97 -7.26
CA SER A 165 -2.68 12.08 -8.10
C SER A 165 -4.03 11.78 -8.71
N ARG A 166 -4.27 10.56 -9.19
CA ARG A 166 -5.55 10.13 -9.75
C ARG A 166 -6.64 10.04 -8.70
N ILE A 167 -6.32 9.51 -7.51
CA ILE A 167 -7.27 9.43 -6.39
C ILE A 167 -7.73 10.83 -5.98
N VAL A 168 -6.81 11.77 -5.83
CA VAL A 168 -7.15 13.17 -5.47
C VAL A 168 -8.04 13.83 -6.51
N LEU A 169 -7.81 13.57 -7.80
CA LEU A 169 -8.63 14.13 -8.88
C LEU A 169 -10.02 13.50 -8.96
N GLN A 170 -10.11 12.18 -8.78
CA GLN A 170 -11.34 11.42 -9.02
C GLN A 170 -12.22 11.32 -7.77
N PHE A 171 -11.62 11.31 -6.57
CA PHE A 171 -12.31 11.14 -5.29
C PHE A 171 -12.13 12.37 -4.40
N GLN A 172 -12.57 13.54 -4.86
CA GLN A 172 -12.35 14.84 -4.21
C GLN A 172 -12.91 14.94 -2.79
N ASN A 173 -13.96 14.16 -2.48
CA ASN A 173 -14.58 14.12 -1.16
C ASN A 173 -13.90 13.13 -0.21
N PHE A 174 -12.85 12.42 -0.66
CA PHE A 174 -12.12 11.47 0.15
C PHE A 174 -10.88 12.11 0.78
N ILE A 175 -10.63 11.76 2.03
CA ILE A 175 -9.37 12.08 2.70
C ILE A 175 -8.33 11.05 2.27
N LEU A 176 -7.32 11.48 1.53
CA LEU A 176 -6.21 10.59 1.15
C LEU A 176 -5.29 10.38 2.34
N ILE A 177 -5.06 9.13 2.71
CA ILE A 177 -4.17 8.71 3.79
C ILE A 177 -3.11 7.78 3.19
N LEU A 178 -1.85 8.02 3.54
CA LEU A 178 -0.76 7.11 3.20
C LEU A 178 -0.91 5.82 4.01
N ASP A 179 -0.73 4.68 3.34
CA ASP A 179 -0.71 3.38 4.02
C ASP A 179 0.40 3.35 5.09
N PHE A 180 -0.01 3.03 6.32
CA PHE A 180 0.87 3.02 7.49
C PHE A 180 1.96 1.95 7.38
N VAL A 181 1.66 0.80 6.80
CA VAL A 181 2.66 -0.27 6.62
C VAL A 181 3.77 0.22 5.71
N HIS A 182 3.44 0.83 4.58
CA HIS A 182 4.43 1.42 3.68
C HIS A 182 5.20 2.57 4.34
N ALA A 183 4.54 3.43 5.10
CA ALA A 183 5.24 4.47 5.86
C ALA A 183 6.27 3.86 6.81
N ASN A 184 5.94 2.75 7.45
CA ASN A 184 6.84 2.06 8.37
C ASN A 184 8.00 1.35 7.66
N GLU A 185 7.77 0.73 6.49
CA GLU A 185 8.84 0.15 5.66
C GLU A 185 9.94 1.18 5.36
N TYR A 186 9.56 2.40 5.04
CA TYR A 186 10.54 3.46 4.81
C TYR A 186 11.31 3.88 6.06
N LEU A 187 10.68 3.84 7.24
CA LEU A 187 11.41 4.07 8.48
C LEU A 187 12.46 2.97 8.72
N TRP A 188 12.16 1.72 8.36
CA TRP A 188 13.11 0.62 8.40
C TRP A 188 14.27 0.83 7.43
N ASP A 189 14.02 1.29 6.21
CA ASP A 189 15.06 1.60 5.23
C ASP A 189 16.01 2.68 5.75
N VAL A 190 15.46 3.72 6.36
CA VAL A 190 16.26 4.78 6.99
C VAL A 190 17.05 4.23 8.18
N ALA A 191 16.45 3.43 9.04
CA ALA A 191 17.12 2.81 10.18
C ALA A 191 18.28 1.90 9.74
N ASN A 192 18.07 1.08 8.70
CA ASN A 192 19.09 0.23 8.10
C ASN A 192 20.28 1.04 7.57
N SER A 193 20.00 2.17 6.94
CA SER A 193 21.03 3.08 6.42
C SER A 193 21.83 3.78 7.51
N LEU A 194 21.16 4.17 8.61
CA LEU A 194 21.81 4.91 9.70
C LEU A 194 22.59 4.03 10.66
N LEU A 195 22.02 2.87 11.00
CA LEU A 195 22.50 2.02 12.10
C LEU A 195 23.13 0.72 11.60
N GLY A 196 22.93 0.39 10.32
CA GLY A 196 23.34 -0.89 9.74
C GLY A 196 22.33 -2.01 10.03
N GLU A 197 22.23 -2.97 9.11
CA GLU A 197 21.23 -4.04 9.17
C GLU A 197 21.38 -4.99 10.38
N ALA A 198 22.58 -5.11 10.95
CA ALA A 198 22.87 -5.95 12.10
C ALA A 198 22.60 -5.28 13.46
N SER A 199 22.25 -3.98 13.50
CA SER A 199 22.10 -3.26 14.76
C SER A 199 20.79 -3.59 15.47
N GLU A 200 20.85 -3.96 16.72
CA GLU A 200 19.67 -4.18 17.58
C GLU A 200 18.91 -2.89 17.89
N GLN A 201 19.55 -1.74 17.80
CA GLN A 201 18.94 -0.43 18.08
C GLN A 201 17.91 0.01 17.03
N ARG A 202 17.88 -0.65 15.86
CA ARG A 202 16.94 -0.30 14.76
C ARG A 202 15.48 -0.38 15.20
N LEU A 203 15.10 -1.42 15.92
CA LEU A 203 13.72 -1.63 16.36
C LEU A 203 13.24 -0.46 17.22
N GLU A 204 14.02 -0.09 18.22
CA GLU A 204 13.68 1.01 19.13
C GLU A 204 13.68 2.35 18.39
N TRP A 205 14.61 2.55 17.45
CA TRP A 205 14.64 3.75 16.64
C TRP A 205 13.37 3.86 15.76
N VAL A 206 12.96 2.78 15.09
CA VAL A 206 11.75 2.75 14.25
C VAL A 206 10.51 2.95 15.11
N LYS A 207 10.37 2.27 16.24
CA LYS A 207 9.26 2.46 17.20
C LYS A 207 9.14 3.93 17.62
N SER A 208 10.24 4.55 18.01
CA SER A 208 10.28 5.95 18.44
C SER A 208 9.79 6.91 17.33
N ARG A 209 10.27 6.73 16.09
CA ARG A 209 9.85 7.58 14.96
C ARG A 209 8.41 7.31 14.55
N THR A 210 7.96 6.07 14.60
CA THR A 210 6.56 5.70 14.35
C THR A 210 5.65 6.36 15.40
N LEU A 211 6.02 6.33 16.68
CA LEU A 211 5.29 6.98 17.75
C LEU A 211 5.19 8.49 17.53
N GLN A 212 6.28 9.14 17.16
CA GLN A 212 6.29 10.58 16.85
C GLN A 212 5.33 10.92 15.70
N ILE A 213 5.32 10.12 14.61
CA ILE A 213 4.42 10.31 13.47
C ILE A 213 2.96 10.15 13.91
N LEU A 214 2.62 9.10 14.65
CA LEU A 214 1.28 8.85 15.17
C LEU A 214 0.82 9.93 16.16
N SER A 215 1.76 10.56 16.87
CA SER A 215 1.51 11.66 17.82
C SER A 215 1.42 13.04 17.13
N GLY A 216 1.45 13.10 15.79
CA GLY A 216 1.34 14.35 15.04
C GLY A 216 2.65 15.13 14.88
N GLN A 217 3.80 14.55 15.22
CA GLN A 217 5.13 15.18 15.13
C GLN A 217 5.82 14.85 13.79
N THR A 218 5.07 14.61 12.74
CA THR A 218 5.58 14.22 11.42
C THR A 218 6.57 15.23 10.85
N GLU A 219 6.29 16.53 11.01
CA GLU A 219 7.19 17.60 10.53
C GLU A 219 8.55 17.59 11.22
N GLN A 220 8.59 17.26 12.51
CA GLN A 220 9.84 17.16 13.27
C GLN A 220 10.70 15.97 12.77
N VAL A 221 10.07 14.82 12.52
CA VAL A 221 10.75 13.66 11.96
C VAL A 221 11.32 13.98 10.58
N ILE A 222 10.58 14.69 9.75
CA ILE A 222 11.04 15.12 8.43
C ILE A 222 12.18 16.15 8.52
N ALA A 223 12.10 17.09 9.44
CA ALA A 223 13.17 18.07 9.65
C ALA A 223 14.46 17.38 10.08
N GLU A 224 14.38 16.40 10.98
CA GLU A 224 15.53 15.57 11.37
C GLU A 224 16.14 14.85 10.16
N PHE A 225 15.30 14.21 9.32
CA PHE A 225 15.80 13.50 8.14
C PHE A 225 16.47 14.44 7.13
N ARG A 226 15.95 15.65 6.97
CA ARG A 226 16.59 16.69 6.13
C ARG A 226 17.94 17.11 6.69
N GLN A 227 18.00 17.39 7.98
CA GLN A 227 19.23 17.81 8.66
C GLN A 227 20.33 16.75 8.55
N ARG A 228 19.97 15.49 8.64
CA ARG A 228 20.90 14.34 8.49
C ARG A 228 21.23 14.03 7.03
N GLY A 229 20.75 14.78 6.07
CA GLY A 229 20.99 14.52 4.64
C GLY A 229 20.33 13.25 4.09
N LEU A 230 19.38 12.67 4.84
CA LEU A 230 18.67 11.44 4.47
C LEU A 230 17.59 11.72 3.42
N LEU A 231 17.15 12.95 3.26
CA LEU A 231 16.21 13.41 2.27
C LEU A 231 16.93 14.09 1.12
N LYS A 232 17.08 13.43 -0.02
CA LYS A 232 17.60 14.06 -1.23
C LYS A 232 16.50 14.88 -1.92
N THR A 233 16.70 16.19 -1.99
CA THR A 233 15.75 17.16 -2.56
C THR A 233 15.77 17.27 -4.09
N LYS A 234 16.60 16.53 -4.80
CA LYS A 234 16.71 16.63 -6.27
C LYS A 234 16.53 15.28 -6.98
N LYS A 235 15.61 15.24 -7.95
CA LYS A 235 15.54 14.21 -8.98
C LYS A 235 16.90 14.08 -9.65
N ARG A 236 17.66 13.07 -9.31
CA ARG A 236 18.88 12.75 -10.05
C ARG A 236 18.43 12.11 -11.36
N LYS A 237 18.58 12.80 -12.49
CA LYS A 237 18.56 12.15 -13.81
C LYS A 237 19.62 11.07 -13.77
N TRP A 238 19.21 9.82 -14.00
CA TRP A 238 20.11 8.69 -14.14
C TRP A 238 21.00 8.94 -15.36
N PRO A 239 22.32 8.94 -15.25
CA PRO A 239 23.18 9.03 -16.43
C PRO A 239 23.06 7.70 -17.18
N LYS A 240 22.80 7.78 -18.49
CA LYS A 240 23.03 6.66 -19.40
C LYS A 240 24.52 6.31 -19.34
N GLU A 241 24.77 5.01 -19.22
CA GLU A 241 26.01 4.28 -19.17
C GLU A 241 27.27 4.95 -19.68
N ASN A 242 28.38 4.77 -18.95
CA ASN A 242 29.62 4.23 -19.57
C ASN A 242 30.39 3.45 -18.50
N ASN A 243 30.86 2.28 -18.92
CA ASN A 243 31.65 1.30 -18.19
C ASN A 243 32.85 1.91 -17.48
N SER A 244 33.04 1.58 -16.19
CA SER A 244 34.34 1.18 -15.64
C SER A 244 34.25 1.05 -14.13
N THR A 245 34.52 -0.15 -13.65
CA THR A 245 35.08 -0.56 -12.35
C THR A 245 35.33 0.53 -11.29
N LYS A 246 34.57 0.50 -10.21
CA LYS A 246 34.94 0.52 -8.79
C LYS A 246 33.69 0.74 -7.95
N GLN A 247 33.45 -0.16 -6.99
CA GLN A 247 32.39 -0.01 -6.00
C GLN A 247 32.73 1.18 -5.09
N PRO A 248 31.77 2.09 -4.83
CA PRO A 248 31.79 2.89 -3.63
C PRO A 248 30.91 2.21 -2.59
N THR A 249 31.51 1.78 -1.54
CA THR A 249 30.89 1.43 -0.26
C THR A 249 30.30 2.69 0.37
N THR A 250 29.11 3.06 0.01
CA THR A 250 28.17 3.91 0.78
C THR A 250 26.83 3.79 0.08
N SER A 251 25.93 3.05 0.68
CA SER A 251 24.54 2.91 0.27
C SER A 251 23.85 4.28 0.38
N ASN A 252 23.77 4.98 -0.76
CA ASN A 252 22.95 6.18 -0.89
C ASN A 252 21.48 5.79 -0.85
N VAL A 253 20.88 5.75 0.33
CA VAL A 253 19.42 5.60 0.49
C VAL A 253 18.77 6.83 -0.11
N THR A 254 18.13 6.65 -1.25
CA THR A 254 17.28 7.68 -1.85
C THR A 254 15.98 7.66 -1.06
N CYS A 255 15.81 8.63 -0.18
CA CYS A 255 14.52 8.80 0.50
C CYS A 255 13.46 9.12 -0.55
N PRO A 256 12.38 8.35 -0.65
CA PRO A 256 11.37 8.53 -1.67
C PRO A 256 10.69 9.90 -1.55
N THR A 257 10.27 10.46 -2.67
CA THR A 257 9.60 11.76 -2.80
C THR A 257 8.29 11.88 -2.01
N TRP A 258 7.72 10.78 -1.52
CA TRP A 258 6.48 10.76 -0.75
C TRP A 258 6.62 11.36 0.66
N ILE A 259 7.79 11.30 1.32
CA ILE A 259 8.00 12.00 2.60
C ILE A 259 7.86 13.52 2.41
N THR A 260 8.36 14.04 1.29
CA THR A 260 8.15 15.45 0.92
C THR A 260 6.69 15.74 0.57
N LYS A 261 5.87 14.73 0.22
CA LYS A 261 4.44 14.86 -0.11
C LYS A 261 3.51 14.67 1.08
N LEU A 262 3.93 13.96 2.14
CA LEU A 262 3.28 14.06 3.46
C LEU A 262 3.23 15.52 3.95
N ILE A 263 4.10 16.39 3.40
CA ILE A 263 4.22 17.84 3.71
C ILE A 263 3.63 18.69 2.57
N SER A 264 3.13 18.12 1.49
CA SER A 264 2.49 18.90 0.45
C SER A 264 1.43 19.82 1.08
N PRO A 265 1.34 21.10 0.69
CA PRO A 265 0.29 22.02 1.16
C PRO A 265 -1.11 21.45 1.02
N LEU A 266 -1.34 20.54 0.05
CA LEU A 266 -2.60 19.81 -0.13
C LEU A 266 -2.88 18.81 1.01
N ALA A 267 -1.84 18.20 1.61
CA ALA A 267 -1.99 17.32 2.77
C ALA A 267 -2.10 18.12 4.08
N ILE A 268 -1.49 19.31 4.16
CA ILE A 268 -1.46 20.19 5.35
C ILE A 268 -2.72 21.08 5.42
N GLN A 269 -3.33 21.46 4.29
CA GLN A 269 -4.55 22.29 4.28
C GLN A 269 -5.80 21.59 4.85
N SER A 270 -5.77 20.30 5.02
CA SER A 270 -6.84 19.56 5.65
C SER A 270 -6.53 19.23 7.12
N ARG A 271 -6.61 20.23 8.00
CA ARG A 271 -6.87 20.21 9.45
C ARG A 271 -6.24 19.09 10.33
N PRO A 272 -5.98 19.31 11.62
CA PRO A 272 -5.45 18.34 12.61
C PRO A 272 -6.30 17.06 12.78
N VAL A 273 -7.42 16.95 12.10
CA VAL A 273 -8.32 15.80 12.02
C VAL A 273 -7.69 14.59 11.28
N GLN A 274 -6.75 14.80 10.34
CA GLN A 274 -6.23 13.72 9.50
C GLN A 274 -5.34 12.72 10.23
N LEU A 275 -4.56 13.17 11.20
CA LEU A 275 -3.74 12.27 12.02
C LEU A 275 -4.56 11.49 13.04
N LYS A 276 -5.69 12.06 13.53
CA LYS A 276 -6.67 11.32 14.33
C LYS A 276 -7.39 10.26 13.50
N ALA A 277 -7.60 10.48 12.19
CA ALA A 277 -8.19 9.48 11.29
C ALA A 277 -7.28 8.26 11.08
N LEU A 278 -5.95 8.43 11.03
CA LEU A 278 -5.00 7.31 10.98
C LEU A 278 -5.11 6.39 12.21
N ALA A 279 -5.24 6.96 13.40
CA ALA A 279 -5.41 6.21 14.64
C ALA A 279 -6.80 5.52 14.77
N VAL A 280 -7.74 5.88 13.90
CA VAL A 280 -9.13 5.36 13.91
C VAL A 280 -9.31 4.17 12.94
N ILE A 281 -8.45 4.02 11.93
CA ILE A 281 -8.61 3.04 10.85
C ILE A 281 -7.61 1.87 10.96
N LEU A 282 -6.52 2.03 11.70
CA LEU A 282 -5.53 1.00 12.00
C LEU A 282 -5.83 0.28 13.29
#